data_bb3357d1ff963f9c75504e33b28be7b1
#
_entry.id   bb3357d1ff963f9c75504e33b28be7b1
#
_cell.length_a   1.000
_cell.length_b   1.000
_cell.length_c   1.000
_cell.angle_alpha   90.00
_cell.angle_beta   90.00
_cell.angle_gamma   90.00
#
_symmetry.space_group_name_H-M   'P 1'
#
loop_
_entity.id
_entity.type
_entity.pdbx_description
1 polymer ?
#
loop_
_entity_poly.entity_id
_entity_poly.type
_entity_poly.pdbx_seq_one_letter_code
_entity_poly.pdbx_strand_id
1 'polypeptide(L)'
;MDTSVSWWDCGEFIATGWLLQVGHPPGAPTYQLLSHLFMLLSFGNPMLVAPLSNALSALAGGLTVGVLFLTLGQLGCRRLAAAVGALCYLFCDTAWFSAVESEVYSLAMLFCALDVWIALRYRSKGDIRLIVLLALLLGLGVGVHLMTLLTVPALLPIVLPTLVRRSRWGWVVPFAALFFCLGLTTYLIVPIRAAANPPVNEGNPSTPEAFARYMKRDQYAKAPLYPRMWRERDAANWQDWTYGLDGVAGNVVYGVNYQLGYMYGRYLMYNFIGRENLKSHRVVLFVLPFLLGLWGLLRHRRRSRWAFWAVMLLFLFGGAVLNLYLNHPCYEPRERDYAYVLSFYAFALWIGVGADSVNLRRWRWLLLLAPLTLALGNWSDHNRHGSHSVHDIALNHLQSCDNGALLVTLGDNDTFPLWYLQQVERRRTDVEVCNINLNGYMATMALIESSLSQRPVYFSQYFADRFSRFYEGRLRCEGFCWRLLPEGGETADAAPLLRHINDSIEWHVADGEYLDLVSTRFMAAWERNLASMGLDPRTGR
;
A
#
# COMPACT_ATOMS: atom_id res chain seq x y z
N MET A 1 -1.71 2.54 15.27
CA MET A 1 -1.53 1.21 14.65
C MET A 1 -2.88 0.52 14.67
N ASP A 2 -3.25 -0.13 13.59
CA ASP A 2 -4.48 -0.92 13.53
C ASP A 2 -4.38 -2.15 14.43
N THR A 3 -5.47 -2.54 15.04
CA THR A 3 -5.55 -3.71 15.93
C THR A 3 -6.07 -4.96 15.22
N SER A 4 -6.53 -4.82 13.98
CA SER A 4 -7.08 -5.88 13.15
C SER A 4 -6.62 -5.72 11.69
N VAL A 5 -7.36 -6.32 10.77
CA VAL A 5 -7.17 -6.19 9.33
C VAL A 5 -7.65 -4.82 8.84
N SER A 6 -6.93 -4.23 7.87
CA SER A 6 -7.31 -3.04 7.11
C SER A 6 -7.72 -3.42 5.68
N TRP A 7 -8.22 -2.43 4.93
CA TRP A 7 -8.53 -2.58 3.49
C TRP A 7 -7.28 -2.79 2.63
N TRP A 8 -7.47 -2.93 1.35
CA TRP A 8 -6.47 -3.13 0.30
C TRP A 8 -5.67 -4.42 0.53
N ASP A 9 -4.36 -4.37 0.38
CA ASP A 9 -3.50 -5.55 0.36
C ASP A 9 -3.21 -6.11 1.78
N CYS A 10 -3.64 -5.39 2.84
CA CYS A 10 -3.37 -5.73 4.24
C CYS A 10 -3.83 -7.15 4.62
N GLY A 11 -5.07 -7.51 4.28
CA GLY A 11 -5.62 -8.84 4.57
C GLY A 11 -4.86 -9.97 3.88
N GLU A 12 -4.45 -9.75 2.63
CA GLU A 12 -3.62 -10.68 1.88
C GLU A 12 -2.23 -10.82 2.53
N PHE A 13 -1.55 -9.71 2.84
CA PHE A 13 -0.22 -9.76 3.45
C PHE A 13 -0.21 -10.46 4.81
N ILE A 14 -1.25 -10.26 5.62
CA ILE A 14 -1.38 -10.97 6.90
C ILE A 14 -1.62 -12.47 6.65
N ALA A 15 -2.57 -12.83 5.80
CA ALA A 15 -2.93 -14.23 5.53
C ALA A 15 -1.77 -15.00 4.89
N THR A 16 -1.16 -14.42 3.84
CA THR A 16 -0.05 -15.06 3.12
C THR A 16 1.24 -15.08 3.94
N GLY A 17 1.49 -14.09 4.76
CA GLY A 17 2.62 -14.07 5.70
C GLY A 17 2.45 -15.10 6.80
N TRP A 18 1.25 -15.24 7.41
CA TRP A 18 0.98 -16.18 8.49
C TRP A 18 1.24 -17.64 8.09
N LEU A 19 0.76 -18.04 6.93
CA LEU A 19 0.88 -19.43 6.45
C LEU A 19 1.96 -19.62 5.38
N LEU A 20 2.77 -18.59 5.08
CA LEU A 20 3.76 -18.58 4.00
C LEU A 20 3.13 -19.05 2.67
N GLN A 21 2.05 -18.39 2.27
CA GLN A 21 1.34 -18.66 1.02
C GLN A 21 1.86 -17.75 -0.11
N VAL A 22 1.24 -17.83 -1.30
CA VAL A 22 1.65 -17.07 -2.47
C VAL A 22 0.68 -15.94 -2.72
N GLY A 23 1.11 -14.70 -2.48
CA GLY A 23 0.33 -13.50 -2.73
C GLY A 23 0.46 -12.98 -4.16
N HIS A 24 -0.06 -11.77 -4.41
CA HIS A 24 -0.10 -11.15 -5.74
C HIS A 24 1.29 -10.88 -6.35
N PRO A 25 1.43 -10.99 -7.70
CA PRO A 25 2.67 -10.71 -8.39
C PRO A 25 3.19 -9.26 -8.26
N PRO A 26 4.50 -9.06 -8.14
CA PRO A 26 5.58 -10.06 -8.26
C PRO A 26 5.94 -10.72 -6.92
N GLY A 27 5.09 -10.60 -5.90
CA GLY A 27 5.33 -11.08 -4.54
C GLY A 27 6.21 -10.14 -3.71
N ALA A 28 6.14 -10.33 -2.38
CA ALA A 28 6.93 -9.61 -1.39
C ALA A 28 7.61 -10.60 -0.42
N PRO A 29 8.48 -11.55 -0.91
CA PRO A 29 8.93 -12.68 -0.11
C PRO A 29 9.75 -12.28 1.11
N THR A 30 10.56 -11.23 1.04
CA THR A 30 11.30 -10.73 2.21
C THR A 30 10.35 -10.15 3.26
N TYR A 31 9.32 -9.42 2.82
CA TYR A 31 8.28 -8.91 3.73
C TYR A 31 7.52 -10.06 4.40
N GLN A 32 7.06 -11.04 3.60
CA GLN A 32 6.30 -12.19 4.11
C GLN A 32 7.10 -13.00 5.15
N LEU A 33 8.40 -13.24 4.88
CA LEU A 33 9.28 -13.95 5.83
C LEU A 33 9.44 -13.18 7.14
N LEU A 34 9.66 -11.87 7.08
CA LEU A 34 9.80 -11.04 8.27
C LEU A 34 8.47 -10.91 9.02
N SER A 35 7.36 -10.71 8.30
CA SER A 35 6.02 -10.68 8.89
C SER A 35 5.67 -12.02 9.56
N HIS A 36 6.00 -13.15 8.92
CA HIS A 36 5.84 -14.48 9.53
C HIS A 36 6.58 -14.59 10.86
N LEU A 37 7.85 -14.19 10.91
CA LEU A 37 8.63 -14.23 12.15
C LEU A 37 8.02 -13.37 13.26
N PHE A 38 7.48 -12.21 12.91
CA PHE A 38 6.76 -11.36 13.89
C PHE A 38 5.47 -12.03 14.37
N MET A 39 4.69 -12.60 13.46
CA MET A 39 3.44 -13.27 13.78
C MET A 39 3.62 -14.54 14.61
N LEU A 40 4.77 -15.21 14.55
CA LEU A 40 5.10 -16.33 15.45
C LEU A 40 5.09 -15.92 16.93
N LEU A 41 5.34 -14.64 17.24
CA LEU A 41 5.22 -14.10 18.60
C LEU A 41 3.77 -14.09 19.13
N SER A 42 2.78 -14.42 18.31
CA SER A 42 1.40 -14.64 18.75
C SER A 42 1.23 -15.93 19.57
N PHE A 43 2.21 -16.82 19.51
CA PHE A 43 2.15 -18.16 20.14
C PHE A 43 0.87 -18.92 19.79
N GLY A 44 0.37 -18.73 18.57
CA GLY A 44 -0.84 -19.40 18.05
C GLY A 44 -2.15 -18.70 18.41
N ASN A 45 -2.13 -17.54 19.10
CA ASN A 45 -3.34 -16.74 19.32
C ASN A 45 -3.69 -15.94 18.04
N PRO A 46 -4.79 -16.26 17.34
CA PRO A 46 -5.15 -15.61 16.08
C PRO A 46 -5.42 -14.11 16.23
N MET A 47 -5.90 -13.67 17.40
CA MET A 47 -6.19 -12.25 17.68
C MET A 47 -4.93 -11.37 17.74
N LEU A 48 -3.75 -11.96 17.91
CA LEU A 48 -2.47 -11.24 17.94
C LEU A 48 -1.75 -11.23 16.58
N VAL A 49 -2.22 -12.01 15.60
CA VAL A 49 -1.54 -12.15 14.30
C VAL A 49 -1.55 -10.83 13.53
N ALA A 50 -2.72 -10.21 13.33
CA ALA A 50 -2.82 -8.92 12.65
C ALA A 50 -2.08 -7.79 13.40
N PRO A 51 -2.26 -7.59 14.73
CA PRO A 51 -1.47 -6.61 15.48
C PRO A 51 0.05 -6.77 15.33
N LEU A 52 0.56 -8.01 15.33
CA LEU A 52 2.00 -8.27 15.19
C LEU A 52 2.50 -7.97 13.77
N SER A 53 1.72 -8.29 12.74
CA SER A 53 2.05 -7.91 11.37
C SER A 53 2.05 -6.37 11.20
N ASN A 54 1.05 -5.68 11.73
CA ASN A 54 0.99 -4.21 11.74
C ASN A 54 2.17 -3.60 12.53
N ALA A 55 2.61 -4.25 13.63
CA ALA A 55 3.75 -3.82 14.43
C ALA A 55 5.07 -3.87 13.65
N LEU A 56 5.24 -4.80 12.72
CA LEU A 56 6.40 -4.81 11.80
C LEU A 56 6.47 -3.52 10.98
N SER A 57 5.34 -3.09 10.40
CA SER A 57 5.26 -1.84 9.62
C SER A 57 5.55 -0.61 10.51
N ALA A 58 5.00 -0.58 11.73
CA ALA A 58 5.26 0.50 12.68
C ALA A 58 6.73 0.56 13.11
N LEU A 59 7.35 -0.58 13.40
CA LEU A 59 8.77 -0.66 13.73
C LEU A 59 9.65 -0.23 12.56
N ALA A 60 9.35 -0.70 11.35
CA ALA A 60 10.08 -0.30 10.15
C ALA A 60 9.99 1.21 9.89
N GLY A 61 8.80 1.81 10.06
CA GLY A 61 8.60 3.25 9.97
C GLY A 61 9.43 4.02 11.01
N GLY A 62 9.39 3.59 12.28
CA GLY A 62 10.17 4.19 13.37
C GLY A 62 11.69 4.08 13.14
N LEU A 63 12.17 2.93 12.67
CA LEU A 63 13.59 2.73 12.30
C LEU A 63 13.99 3.61 11.12
N THR A 64 13.11 3.79 10.12
CA THR A 64 13.33 4.70 8.98
C THR A 64 13.58 6.13 9.46
N VAL A 65 12.79 6.61 10.41
CA VAL A 65 12.97 7.93 11.05
C VAL A 65 14.32 8.04 11.76
N GLY A 66 14.71 6.99 12.49
CA GLY A 66 16.03 6.90 13.13
C GLY A 66 17.18 6.97 12.13
N VAL A 67 17.09 6.23 11.02
CA VAL A 67 18.09 6.24 9.94
C VAL A 67 18.11 7.59 9.21
N LEU A 68 16.95 8.23 9.01
CA LEU A 68 16.87 9.58 8.44
C LEU A 68 17.59 10.61 9.32
N PHE A 69 17.39 10.54 10.64
CA PHE A 69 18.12 11.38 11.61
C PHE A 69 19.65 11.18 11.49
N LEU A 70 20.12 9.93 11.41
CA LEU A 70 21.53 9.58 11.24
C LEU A 70 22.08 10.08 9.89
N THR A 71 21.28 9.98 8.82
CA THR A 71 21.61 10.47 7.48
C THR A 71 21.81 11.98 7.47
N LEU A 72 20.91 12.73 8.10
CA LEU A 72 21.05 14.18 8.27
C LEU A 72 22.29 14.55 9.08
N GLY A 73 22.62 13.77 10.10
CA GLY A 73 23.88 13.91 10.85
C GLY A 73 25.12 13.74 9.96
N GLN A 74 25.11 12.75 9.05
CA GLN A 74 26.21 12.57 8.08
C GLN A 74 26.28 13.67 7.02
N LEU A 75 25.14 14.29 6.67
CA LEU A 75 25.09 15.48 5.84
C LEU A 75 25.56 16.75 6.60
N GLY A 76 25.93 16.60 7.88
CA GLY A 76 26.48 17.64 8.72
C GLY A 76 25.44 18.58 9.36
N CYS A 77 24.17 18.14 9.48
CA CYS A 77 23.15 18.89 10.20
C CYS A 77 23.32 18.75 11.72
N ARG A 78 23.03 19.80 12.47
CA ARG A 78 22.97 19.78 13.94
C ARG A 78 21.81 18.87 14.40
N ARG A 79 21.95 18.27 15.60
CA ARG A 79 20.98 17.28 16.13
C ARG A 79 19.53 17.77 16.10
N LEU A 80 19.26 19.04 16.52
CA LEU A 80 17.91 19.57 16.50
C LEU A 80 17.33 19.67 15.08
N ALA A 81 18.12 20.13 14.12
CA ALA A 81 17.69 20.22 12.72
C ALA A 81 17.45 18.82 12.11
N ALA A 82 18.32 17.87 12.43
CA ALA A 82 18.14 16.48 12.04
C ALA A 82 16.85 15.88 12.64
N ALA A 83 16.55 16.19 13.91
CA ALA A 83 15.30 15.78 14.55
C ALA A 83 14.06 16.41 13.88
N VAL A 84 14.12 17.70 13.52
CA VAL A 84 13.01 18.37 12.80
C VAL A 84 12.72 17.67 11.47
N GLY A 85 13.75 17.42 10.63
CA GLY A 85 13.56 16.72 9.37
C GLY A 85 13.00 15.29 9.56
N ALA A 86 13.57 14.53 10.49
CA ALA A 86 13.16 13.16 10.77
C ALA A 86 11.72 13.08 11.32
N LEU A 87 11.33 13.97 12.23
CA LEU A 87 9.98 14.03 12.79
C LEU A 87 8.95 14.56 11.76
N CYS A 88 9.35 15.48 10.85
CA CYS A 88 8.46 15.87 9.76
C CYS A 88 8.16 14.70 8.82
N TYR A 89 9.12 13.79 8.60
CA TYR A 89 8.85 12.56 7.86
C TYR A 89 7.95 11.59 8.64
N LEU A 90 8.19 11.42 9.95
CA LEU A 90 7.37 10.57 10.81
C LEU A 90 5.89 10.94 10.75
N PHE A 91 5.60 12.25 10.82
CA PHE A 91 4.25 12.78 10.93
C PHE A 91 3.66 13.24 9.60
N CYS A 92 4.37 13.08 8.47
CA CYS A 92 3.76 13.31 7.17
C CYS A 92 2.73 12.21 6.87
N ASP A 93 1.70 12.57 6.15
CA ASP A 93 0.50 11.77 5.94
C ASP A 93 0.81 10.36 5.41
N THR A 94 1.47 10.27 4.27
CA THR A 94 1.74 8.99 3.58
C THR A 94 2.66 8.05 4.36
N ALA A 95 3.72 8.59 5.02
CA ALA A 95 4.62 7.74 5.79
C ALA A 95 3.94 7.20 7.05
N TRP A 96 3.12 8.03 7.71
CA TRP A 96 2.36 7.61 8.90
C TRP A 96 1.30 6.57 8.52
N PHE A 97 0.52 6.83 7.46
CA PHE A 97 -0.47 5.87 6.95
C PHE A 97 0.16 4.49 6.70
N SER A 98 1.28 4.44 5.97
CA SER A 98 1.98 3.19 5.65
C SER A 98 2.55 2.47 6.89
N ALA A 99 2.72 3.17 8.01
CA ALA A 99 3.29 2.61 9.23
C ALA A 99 2.24 2.05 10.22
N VAL A 100 0.94 2.27 9.99
CA VAL A 100 -0.10 1.86 10.94
C VAL A 100 -0.80 0.55 10.57
N GLU A 101 -0.53 0.02 9.38
CA GLU A 101 -1.14 -1.21 8.84
C GLU A 101 -0.11 -2.12 8.15
N SER A 102 -0.49 -3.38 7.88
CA SER A 102 0.36 -4.39 7.24
C SER A 102 0.51 -4.10 5.75
N GLU A 103 1.54 -3.28 5.45
CA GLU A 103 1.87 -2.89 4.08
C GLU A 103 3.39 -2.90 3.86
N VAL A 104 3.80 -3.16 2.63
CA VAL A 104 5.22 -3.30 2.26
C VAL A 104 6.00 -1.99 2.30
N TYR A 105 5.32 -0.84 2.21
CA TYR A 105 5.95 0.47 1.97
C TYR A 105 6.84 0.94 3.11
N SER A 106 6.43 0.76 4.37
CA SER A 106 7.26 1.13 5.53
C SER A 106 8.56 0.32 5.58
N LEU A 107 8.50 -0.99 5.33
CA LEU A 107 9.69 -1.84 5.31
C LEU A 107 10.58 -1.52 4.09
N ALA A 108 10.01 -1.31 2.91
CA ALA A 108 10.75 -0.88 1.72
C ALA A 108 11.48 0.45 1.96
N MET A 109 10.83 1.40 2.64
CA MET A 109 11.46 2.68 3.01
C MET A 109 12.59 2.51 4.00
N LEU A 110 12.51 1.56 4.93
CA LEU A 110 13.64 1.24 5.81
C LEU A 110 14.86 0.78 5.00
N PHE A 111 14.66 -0.12 4.03
CA PHE A 111 15.75 -0.55 3.13
C PHE A 111 16.29 0.63 2.31
N CYS A 112 15.44 1.46 1.72
CA CYS A 112 15.86 2.68 1.00
C CYS A 112 16.70 3.62 1.89
N ALA A 113 16.26 3.85 3.12
CA ALA A 113 16.96 4.71 4.07
C ALA A 113 18.32 4.14 4.47
N LEU A 114 18.38 2.82 4.74
CA LEU A 114 19.63 2.10 5.05
C LEU A 114 20.61 2.16 3.88
N ASP A 115 20.13 1.96 2.66
CA ASP A 115 20.96 2.03 1.45
C ASP A 115 21.64 3.40 1.32
N VAL A 116 20.89 4.48 1.47
CA VAL A 116 21.43 5.85 1.42
C VAL A 116 22.41 6.08 2.57
N TRP A 117 22.07 5.68 3.80
CA TRP A 117 22.92 5.86 4.96
C TRP A 117 24.23 5.09 4.86
N ILE A 118 24.19 3.82 4.44
CA ILE A 118 25.37 2.96 4.25
C ILE A 118 26.26 3.51 3.12
N ALA A 119 25.67 3.95 2.01
CA ALA A 119 26.40 4.58 0.92
C ALA A 119 27.18 5.83 1.40
N LEU A 120 26.57 6.69 2.21
CA LEU A 120 27.23 7.84 2.81
C LEU A 120 28.35 7.42 3.79
N ARG A 121 28.13 6.36 4.57
CA ARG A 121 29.16 5.76 5.43
C ARG A 121 30.34 5.23 4.62
N TYR A 122 30.03 4.53 3.51
CA TYR A 122 31.08 4.08 2.57
C TYR A 122 31.87 5.26 2.01
N ARG A 123 31.20 6.31 1.57
CA ARG A 123 31.86 7.50 1.06
C ARG A 123 32.83 8.14 2.08
N SER A 124 32.46 8.14 3.35
CA SER A 124 33.31 8.74 4.40
C SER A 124 34.44 7.80 4.86
N LYS A 125 34.18 6.49 5.00
CA LYS A 125 35.15 5.54 5.55
C LYS A 125 35.93 4.78 4.46
N GLY A 126 35.31 4.53 3.30
CA GLY A 126 35.85 3.72 2.22
C GLY A 126 36.03 2.24 2.57
N ASP A 127 35.30 1.74 3.58
CA ASP A 127 35.30 0.35 3.97
C ASP A 127 34.44 -0.46 2.96
N ILE A 128 35.11 -1.40 2.27
CA ILE A 128 34.50 -2.21 1.21
C ILE A 128 33.35 -3.10 1.70
N ARG A 129 33.37 -3.49 2.98
CA ARG A 129 32.31 -4.30 3.60
C ARG A 129 30.95 -3.59 3.51
N LEU A 130 30.96 -2.24 3.51
CA LEU A 130 29.74 -1.44 3.37
C LEU A 130 29.13 -1.55 1.96
N ILE A 131 29.94 -1.76 0.91
CA ILE A 131 29.41 -2.00 -0.46
C ILE A 131 28.77 -3.38 -0.53
N VAL A 132 29.39 -4.38 0.07
CA VAL A 132 28.85 -5.74 0.11
C VAL A 132 27.53 -5.76 0.89
N LEU A 133 27.48 -5.08 2.05
CA LEU A 133 26.26 -4.92 2.83
C LEU A 133 25.18 -4.17 2.05
N LEU A 134 25.53 -3.07 1.37
CA LEU A 134 24.61 -2.30 0.52
C LEU A 134 24.00 -3.18 -0.58
N ALA A 135 24.82 -3.98 -1.24
CA ALA A 135 24.35 -4.88 -2.29
C ALA A 135 23.39 -5.96 -1.74
N LEU A 136 23.71 -6.54 -0.57
CA LEU A 136 22.82 -7.49 0.11
C LEU A 136 21.47 -6.84 0.44
N LEU A 137 21.48 -5.64 1.04
CA LEU A 137 20.26 -4.93 1.42
C LEU A 137 19.41 -4.53 0.21
N LEU A 138 20.05 -4.10 -0.88
CA LEU A 138 19.36 -3.87 -2.16
C LEU A 138 18.66 -5.14 -2.66
N GLY A 139 19.32 -6.29 -2.61
CA GLY A 139 18.73 -7.57 -3.02
C GLY A 139 17.56 -7.99 -2.12
N LEU A 140 17.70 -7.89 -0.80
CA LEU A 140 16.62 -8.13 0.16
C LEU A 140 15.48 -7.13 0.00
N GLY A 141 15.81 -5.86 -0.23
CA GLY A 141 14.83 -4.79 -0.45
C GLY A 141 13.97 -5.01 -1.69
N VAL A 142 14.54 -5.53 -2.78
CA VAL A 142 13.78 -5.96 -3.97
C VAL A 142 12.73 -7.02 -3.59
N GLY A 143 13.06 -7.94 -2.69
CA GLY A 143 12.13 -8.92 -2.14
C GLY A 143 11.07 -8.34 -1.19
N VAL A 144 11.17 -7.05 -0.81
CA VAL A 144 10.10 -6.30 -0.15
C VAL A 144 9.24 -5.59 -1.19
N HIS A 145 9.86 -4.71 -1.99
CA HIS A 145 9.17 -3.98 -3.05
C HIS A 145 10.19 -3.40 -4.06
N LEU A 146 9.83 -3.43 -5.34
CA LEU A 146 10.69 -2.93 -6.43
C LEU A 146 11.09 -1.45 -6.28
N MET A 147 10.35 -0.65 -5.50
CA MET A 147 10.70 0.76 -5.25
C MET A 147 12.09 0.95 -4.63
N THR A 148 12.65 -0.06 -3.98
CA THR A 148 14.02 0.02 -3.43
C THR A 148 15.07 0.26 -4.51
N LEU A 149 14.84 -0.20 -5.74
CA LEU A 149 15.72 0.08 -6.88
C LEU A 149 15.72 1.56 -7.29
N LEU A 150 14.72 2.34 -6.91
CA LEU A 150 14.68 3.79 -7.19
C LEU A 150 15.75 4.57 -6.41
N THR A 151 16.39 3.96 -5.42
CA THR A 151 17.53 4.55 -4.71
C THR A 151 18.82 4.51 -5.56
N VAL A 152 18.95 3.54 -6.47
CA VAL A 152 20.19 3.29 -7.23
C VAL A 152 20.72 4.53 -7.95
N PRO A 153 19.90 5.34 -8.66
CA PRO A 153 20.40 6.57 -9.30
C PRO A 153 21.08 7.54 -8.32
N ALA A 154 20.57 7.62 -7.07
CA ALA A 154 21.13 8.46 -6.04
C ALA A 154 22.39 7.87 -5.39
N LEU A 155 22.51 6.55 -5.33
CA LEU A 155 23.69 5.85 -4.81
C LEU A 155 24.91 6.05 -5.68
N LEU A 156 24.74 6.18 -7.01
CA LEU A 156 25.85 6.33 -7.95
C LEU A 156 26.78 7.53 -7.62
N PRO A 157 26.30 8.77 -7.50
CA PRO A 157 27.16 9.91 -7.16
C PRO A 157 27.75 9.83 -5.75
N ILE A 158 27.18 9.02 -4.88
CA ILE A 158 27.71 8.79 -3.53
C ILE A 158 28.86 7.78 -3.56
N VAL A 159 28.67 6.65 -4.22
CA VAL A 159 29.53 5.46 -4.17
C VAL A 159 30.67 5.54 -5.19
N LEU A 160 30.38 5.87 -6.46
CA LEU A 160 31.33 5.77 -7.56
C LEU A 160 32.63 6.57 -7.34
N PRO A 161 32.63 7.83 -6.87
CA PRO A 161 33.86 8.58 -6.71
C PRO A 161 34.86 7.92 -5.74
N THR A 162 34.36 7.29 -4.68
CA THR A 162 35.21 6.58 -3.70
C THR A 162 35.68 5.25 -4.24
N LEU A 163 34.81 4.54 -4.94
CA LEU A 163 35.11 3.25 -5.55
C LEU A 163 36.19 3.39 -6.62
N VAL A 164 36.08 4.39 -7.51
CA VAL A 164 37.08 4.68 -8.57
C VAL A 164 38.45 5.01 -7.98
N ARG A 165 38.46 5.92 -6.97
CA ARG A 165 39.74 6.34 -6.36
C ARG A 165 40.50 5.20 -5.69
N ARG A 166 39.81 4.15 -5.19
CA ARG A 166 40.43 3.03 -4.49
C ARG A 166 40.85 1.87 -5.38
N SER A 167 40.62 1.97 -6.71
CA SER A 167 41.09 1.04 -7.75
C SER A 167 40.89 -0.47 -7.49
N ARG A 168 39.81 -0.84 -6.76
CA ARG A 168 39.55 -2.24 -6.34
C ARG A 168 38.37 -2.88 -7.08
N TRP A 169 38.04 -2.40 -8.26
CA TRP A 169 36.87 -2.84 -9.03
C TRP A 169 36.80 -4.35 -9.28
N GLY A 170 37.93 -4.96 -9.57
CA GLY A 170 37.98 -6.37 -9.99
C GLY A 170 37.38 -7.33 -8.98
N TRP A 171 37.48 -7.05 -7.69
CA TRP A 171 36.95 -7.90 -6.65
C TRP A 171 35.63 -7.38 -6.06
N VAL A 172 35.45 -6.06 -5.98
CA VAL A 172 34.26 -5.46 -5.36
C VAL A 172 33.01 -5.75 -6.14
N VAL A 173 33.05 -5.61 -7.46
CA VAL A 173 31.90 -5.81 -8.33
C VAL A 173 31.36 -7.25 -8.27
N PRO A 174 32.19 -8.30 -8.45
CA PRO A 174 31.72 -9.68 -8.31
C PRO A 174 31.16 -10.00 -6.93
N PHE A 175 31.81 -9.53 -5.84
CA PHE A 175 31.28 -9.73 -4.49
C PHE A 175 29.95 -8.99 -4.27
N ALA A 176 29.83 -7.74 -4.71
CA ALA A 176 28.58 -7.01 -4.64
C ALA A 176 27.47 -7.71 -5.42
N ALA A 177 27.76 -8.19 -6.64
CA ALA A 177 26.80 -8.97 -7.43
C ALA A 177 26.37 -10.26 -6.71
N LEU A 178 27.34 -11.01 -6.15
CA LEU A 178 27.04 -12.22 -5.38
C LEU A 178 26.11 -11.94 -4.21
N PHE A 179 26.39 -10.90 -3.40
CA PHE A 179 25.58 -10.57 -2.24
C PHE A 179 24.22 -9.98 -2.61
N PHE A 180 24.14 -9.25 -3.73
CA PHE A 180 22.84 -8.84 -4.29
C PHE A 180 22.00 -10.05 -4.68
N CYS A 181 22.60 -11.03 -5.42
CA CYS A 181 21.93 -12.28 -5.76
C CYS A 181 21.54 -13.08 -4.49
N LEU A 182 22.39 -13.09 -3.46
CA LEU A 182 22.06 -13.72 -2.19
C LEU A 182 20.83 -13.07 -1.53
N GLY A 183 20.72 -11.73 -1.58
CA GLY A 183 19.50 -11.04 -1.13
C GLY A 183 18.24 -11.43 -1.91
N LEU A 184 18.37 -11.63 -3.23
CA LEU A 184 17.26 -12.08 -4.09
C LEU A 184 16.83 -13.52 -3.83
N THR A 185 17.62 -14.36 -3.13
CA THR A 185 17.24 -15.75 -2.86
C THR A 185 15.96 -15.90 -2.06
N THR A 186 15.48 -14.85 -1.40
CA THR A 186 14.16 -14.84 -0.76
C THR A 186 13.04 -15.16 -1.75
N TYR A 187 13.19 -14.83 -3.05
CA TYR A 187 12.24 -15.20 -4.08
C TYR A 187 12.10 -16.71 -4.31
N LEU A 188 13.05 -17.53 -3.88
CA LEU A 188 12.96 -18.98 -4.01
C LEU A 188 11.82 -19.58 -3.19
N ILE A 189 11.37 -18.88 -2.13
CA ILE A 189 10.22 -19.35 -1.35
C ILE A 189 8.93 -19.38 -2.18
N VAL A 190 8.79 -18.49 -3.17
CA VAL A 190 7.58 -18.35 -3.97
C VAL A 190 7.26 -19.65 -4.75
N PRO A 191 8.15 -20.18 -5.64
CA PRO A 191 7.89 -21.43 -6.34
C PRO A 191 7.84 -22.63 -5.39
N ILE A 192 8.63 -22.65 -4.30
CA ILE A 192 8.60 -23.74 -3.29
C ILE A 192 7.21 -23.81 -2.64
N ARG A 193 6.65 -22.68 -2.25
CA ARG A 193 5.32 -22.63 -1.62
C ARG A 193 4.21 -22.87 -2.62
N ALA A 194 4.33 -22.34 -3.86
CA ALA A 194 3.38 -22.60 -4.93
C ALA A 194 3.25 -24.10 -5.26
N ALA A 195 4.37 -24.83 -5.28
CA ALA A 195 4.38 -26.27 -5.51
C ALA A 195 3.63 -27.07 -4.43
N ALA A 196 3.53 -26.53 -3.20
CA ALA A 196 2.73 -27.13 -2.13
C ALA A 196 1.22 -26.85 -2.25
N ASN A 197 0.81 -26.06 -3.26
CA ASN A 197 -0.57 -25.68 -3.55
C ASN A 197 -1.35 -25.17 -2.32
N PRO A 198 -0.92 -24.09 -1.68
CA PRO A 198 -1.62 -23.54 -0.51
C PRO A 198 -2.98 -22.95 -0.91
N PRO A 199 -3.89 -22.71 0.06
CA PRO A 199 -5.21 -22.11 -0.20
C PRO A 199 -5.16 -20.77 -0.96
N VAL A 200 -4.20 -19.90 -0.64
CA VAL A 200 -3.91 -18.70 -1.43
C VAL A 200 -2.65 -18.96 -2.26
N ASN A 201 -2.81 -19.10 -3.57
CA ASN A 201 -1.75 -19.45 -4.51
C ASN A 201 -1.90 -18.65 -5.81
N GLU A 202 -1.69 -17.34 -5.73
CA GLU A 202 -1.93 -16.45 -6.86
C GLU A 202 -0.97 -16.72 -8.02
N GLY A 203 -1.56 -16.90 -9.20
CA GLY A 203 -0.81 -17.19 -10.42
C GLY A 203 -0.09 -18.53 -10.44
N ASN A 204 -0.17 -19.32 -9.36
CA ASN A 204 0.47 -20.63 -9.18
C ASN A 204 1.88 -20.73 -9.80
N PRO A 205 2.87 -19.98 -9.32
CA PRO A 205 4.22 -19.91 -9.91
C PRO A 205 5.09 -21.13 -9.57
N SER A 206 4.53 -22.35 -9.70
CA SER A 206 5.18 -23.62 -9.33
C SER A 206 6.14 -24.15 -10.42
N THR A 207 6.00 -23.67 -11.68
CA THR A 207 6.92 -24.03 -12.77
C THR A 207 7.79 -22.84 -13.18
N PRO A 208 8.95 -23.04 -13.82
CA PRO A 208 9.79 -21.94 -14.28
C PRO A 208 9.05 -20.94 -15.18
N GLU A 209 8.18 -21.42 -16.08
CA GLU A 209 7.39 -20.59 -16.99
C GLU A 209 6.33 -19.77 -16.24
N ALA A 210 5.62 -20.43 -15.29
CA ALA A 210 4.63 -19.75 -14.44
C ALA A 210 5.31 -18.73 -13.52
N PHE A 211 6.46 -19.07 -12.94
CA PHE A 211 7.25 -18.12 -12.14
C PHE A 211 7.73 -16.94 -12.97
N ALA A 212 8.18 -17.16 -14.20
CA ALA A 212 8.59 -16.06 -15.09
C ALA A 212 7.41 -15.13 -15.44
N ARG A 213 6.20 -15.66 -15.68
CA ARG A 213 4.98 -14.84 -15.88
C ARG A 213 4.60 -14.07 -14.63
N TYR A 214 4.67 -14.71 -13.46
CA TYR A 214 4.43 -14.10 -12.16
C TYR A 214 5.39 -12.92 -11.92
N MET A 215 6.68 -13.09 -12.11
CA MET A 215 7.67 -12.02 -11.97
C MET A 215 7.49 -10.88 -12.98
N LYS A 216 7.02 -11.18 -14.19
CA LYS A 216 6.69 -10.18 -15.22
C LYS A 216 5.37 -9.47 -14.97
N ARG A 217 4.57 -9.91 -13.97
CA ARG A 217 3.24 -9.37 -13.67
C ARG A 217 2.31 -9.43 -14.90
N ASP A 218 2.34 -10.52 -15.65
CA ASP A 218 1.62 -10.63 -16.94
C ASP A 218 0.09 -10.58 -16.78
N GLN A 219 -0.43 -10.84 -15.57
CA GLN A 219 -1.85 -10.69 -15.24
C GLN A 219 -2.34 -9.23 -15.17
N TYR A 220 -1.42 -8.26 -15.07
CA TYR A 220 -1.79 -6.85 -15.01
C TYR A 220 -1.56 -6.16 -16.34
N ALA A 221 -2.49 -5.27 -16.72
CA ALA A 221 -2.30 -4.41 -17.88
C ALA A 221 -1.05 -3.53 -17.68
N LYS A 222 -0.17 -3.53 -18.68
CA LYS A 222 1.05 -2.70 -18.66
C LYS A 222 0.71 -1.33 -19.25
N ALA A 223 0.86 -0.30 -18.45
CA ALA A 223 0.74 1.07 -18.94
C ALA A 223 1.89 1.35 -19.93
N PRO A 224 1.62 1.81 -21.17
CA PRO A 224 2.66 2.23 -22.09
C PRO A 224 3.26 3.55 -21.61
N LEU A 225 4.52 3.84 -22.00
CA LEU A 225 5.08 5.18 -21.74
C LEU A 225 4.42 6.26 -22.62
N TYR A 226 3.91 5.86 -23.77
CA TYR A 226 3.17 6.69 -24.73
C TYR A 226 2.15 5.82 -25.49
N PRO A 227 0.91 6.29 -25.74
CA PRO A 227 0.35 7.55 -25.28
C PRO A 227 0.15 7.63 -23.77
N ARG A 228 0.03 8.85 -23.21
CA ARG A 228 -0.27 9.07 -21.80
C ARG A 228 -1.67 8.63 -21.44
N MET A 229 -2.62 8.94 -22.29
CA MET A 229 -3.99 8.44 -22.21
C MET A 229 -4.10 7.14 -23.01
N TRP A 230 -4.14 6.02 -22.35
CA TRP A 230 -4.12 4.70 -22.97
C TRP A 230 -5.34 3.82 -22.67
N ARG A 231 -6.22 4.28 -21.78
CA ARG A 231 -7.50 3.59 -21.46
C ARG A 231 -8.65 4.33 -22.10
N GLU A 232 -9.35 3.70 -23.02
CA GLU A 232 -10.51 4.27 -23.72
C GLU A 232 -11.61 4.76 -22.77
N ARG A 233 -11.84 4.06 -21.66
CA ARG A 233 -12.84 4.42 -20.65
C ARG A 233 -12.58 5.79 -19.99
N ASP A 234 -11.38 6.32 -20.09
CA ASP A 234 -11.00 7.60 -19.48
C ASP A 234 -11.09 8.76 -20.48
N ALA A 235 -11.57 8.51 -21.72
CA ALA A 235 -11.58 9.50 -22.82
C ALA A 235 -12.35 10.78 -22.49
N ALA A 236 -13.47 10.68 -21.76
CA ALA A 236 -14.24 11.87 -21.36
C ALA A 236 -13.44 12.79 -20.42
N ASN A 237 -12.70 12.21 -19.47
CA ASN A 237 -11.90 12.98 -18.52
C ASN A 237 -10.58 13.49 -19.12
N TRP A 238 -10.13 12.91 -20.22
CA TRP A 238 -8.96 13.35 -20.94
C TRP A 238 -9.08 14.81 -21.43
N GLN A 239 -10.22 15.17 -22.01
CA GLN A 239 -10.44 16.49 -22.58
C GLN A 239 -10.32 17.59 -21.53
N ASP A 240 -10.80 17.37 -20.32
CA ASP A 240 -10.71 18.33 -19.22
C ASP A 240 -9.24 18.62 -18.84
N TRP A 241 -8.39 17.59 -18.82
CA TRP A 241 -6.98 17.73 -18.45
C TRP A 241 -6.08 18.23 -19.58
N THR A 242 -6.50 18.06 -20.84
CA THR A 242 -5.72 18.47 -22.02
C THR A 242 -6.23 19.76 -22.67
N TYR A 243 -7.31 20.34 -22.15
CA TYR A 243 -8.00 21.50 -22.77
C TYR A 243 -8.42 21.21 -24.23
N GLY A 244 -8.82 19.98 -24.53
CA GLY A 244 -9.20 19.54 -25.86
C GLY A 244 -8.04 19.35 -26.84
N LEU A 245 -6.79 19.42 -26.36
CA LEU A 245 -5.62 19.17 -27.22
C LEU A 245 -5.40 17.67 -27.41
N ASP A 246 -5.09 17.29 -28.63
CA ASP A 246 -4.82 15.92 -29.06
C ASP A 246 -3.34 15.67 -29.41
N GLY A 247 -3.02 14.42 -29.77
CA GLY A 247 -1.70 14.02 -30.26
C GLY A 247 -0.58 14.27 -29.24
N VAL A 248 0.58 14.72 -29.73
CA VAL A 248 1.75 14.98 -28.87
C VAL A 248 1.48 16.11 -27.87
N ALA A 249 0.81 17.19 -28.31
CA ALA A 249 0.51 18.33 -27.46
C ALA A 249 -0.40 17.92 -26.28
N GLY A 250 -1.48 17.19 -26.55
CA GLY A 250 -2.37 16.66 -25.52
C GLY A 250 -1.65 15.74 -24.52
N ASN A 251 -0.77 14.86 -25.02
CA ASN A 251 0.02 13.97 -24.13
C ASN A 251 0.98 14.75 -23.21
N VAL A 252 1.65 15.79 -23.73
CA VAL A 252 2.53 16.64 -22.91
C VAL A 252 1.72 17.40 -21.87
N VAL A 253 0.61 18.03 -22.28
CA VAL A 253 -0.25 18.79 -21.37
C VAL A 253 -0.84 17.90 -20.28
N TYR A 254 -1.30 16.69 -20.62
CA TYR A 254 -1.76 15.71 -19.63
C TYR A 254 -0.65 15.33 -18.63
N GLY A 255 0.53 15.03 -19.12
CA GLY A 255 1.68 14.69 -18.26
C GLY A 255 2.02 15.81 -17.29
N VAL A 256 1.96 17.07 -17.72
CA VAL A 256 2.25 18.24 -16.87
C VAL A 256 1.09 18.55 -15.92
N ASN A 257 -0.12 18.69 -16.44
CA ASN A 257 -1.25 19.16 -15.63
C ASN A 257 -1.79 18.09 -14.69
N TYR A 258 -2.08 16.89 -15.22
CA TYR A 258 -2.66 15.83 -14.41
C TYR A 258 -1.58 15.10 -13.64
N GLN A 259 -0.61 14.47 -14.33
CA GLN A 259 0.33 13.56 -13.68
C GLN A 259 1.30 14.29 -12.74
N LEU A 260 2.01 15.33 -13.22
CA LEU A 260 2.96 16.06 -12.38
C LEU A 260 2.29 17.07 -11.45
N GLY A 261 1.31 17.83 -11.97
CA GLY A 261 0.63 18.89 -11.22
C GLY A 261 -0.39 18.35 -10.23
N TYR A 262 -1.50 17.82 -10.74
CA TYR A 262 -2.62 17.38 -9.90
C TYR A 262 -2.28 16.14 -9.07
N MET A 263 -1.68 15.13 -9.66
CA MET A 263 -1.41 13.90 -8.94
C MET A 263 -0.18 14.06 -8.01
N TYR A 264 1.02 14.14 -8.57
CA TYR A 264 2.24 14.16 -7.75
C TYR A 264 2.39 15.44 -6.92
N GLY A 265 2.14 16.62 -7.51
CA GLY A 265 2.23 17.91 -6.82
C GLY A 265 1.26 18.02 -5.65
N ARG A 266 0.00 17.57 -5.84
CA ARG A 266 -1.00 17.50 -4.78
C ARG A 266 -0.56 16.60 -3.63
N TYR A 267 0.00 15.41 -3.91
CA TYR A 267 0.48 14.51 -2.86
C TYR A 267 1.64 15.10 -2.07
N LEU A 268 2.56 15.80 -2.73
CA LEU A 268 3.62 16.53 -2.04
C LEU A 268 3.07 17.63 -1.12
N MET A 269 2.06 18.37 -1.59
CA MET A 269 1.38 19.39 -0.79
C MET A 269 0.61 18.78 0.39
N TYR A 270 -0.08 17.66 0.21
CA TYR A 270 -0.78 16.95 1.29
C TYR A 270 0.16 16.58 2.43
N ASN A 271 1.36 16.12 2.10
CA ASN A 271 2.33 15.72 3.09
C ASN A 271 2.98 16.88 3.85
N PHE A 272 3.11 18.10 3.25
CA PHE A 272 3.95 19.16 3.84
C PHE A 272 3.34 20.57 3.86
N ILE A 273 2.16 20.78 3.25
CA ILE A 273 1.43 22.06 3.32
C ILE A 273 0.14 21.92 4.10
N GLY A 274 -0.62 20.87 3.83
CA GLY A 274 -1.89 20.59 4.45
C GLY A 274 -2.92 20.00 3.50
N ARG A 275 -3.99 19.52 4.09
CA ARG A 275 -5.13 18.92 3.39
C ARG A 275 -6.39 19.03 4.22
N GLU A 276 -7.52 18.66 3.64
CA GLU A 276 -8.72 18.37 4.40
C GLU A 276 -8.53 17.07 5.21
N ASN A 277 -8.81 17.15 6.50
CA ASN A 277 -8.78 15.99 7.37
C ASN A 277 -9.99 15.09 7.07
N LEU A 278 -9.76 13.81 6.81
CA LEU A 278 -10.79 12.86 6.39
C LEU A 278 -11.86 12.62 7.46
N LYS A 279 -11.45 12.63 8.73
CA LYS A 279 -12.38 12.37 9.86
C LYS A 279 -13.15 13.60 10.30
N SER A 280 -12.52 14.76 10.36
CA SER A 280 -13.12 15.98 10.90
C SER A 280 -13.62 16.94 9.82
N HIS A 281 -13.34 16.69 8.54
CA HIS A 281 -13.60 17.59 7.42
C HIS A 281 -13.03 19.00 7.61
N ARG A 282 -12.01 19.16 8.47
CA ARG A 282 -11.33 20.43 8.72
C ARG A 282 -10.11 20.54 7.82
N VAL A 283 -9.95 21.71 7.21
CA VAL A 283 -8.73 22.01 6.47
C VAL A 283 -7.62 22.31 7.48
N VAL A 284 -6.55 21.51 7.45
CA VAL A 284 -5.36 21.70 8.29
C VAL A 284 -4.20 22.16 7.42
N LEU A 285 -3.58 23.27 7.80
CA LEU A 285 -2.46 23.87 7.08
C LEU A 285 -1.19 23.79 7.92
N PHE A 286 -0.13 23.25 7.34
CA PHE A 286 1.17 23.09 8.02
C PHE A 286 2.23 24.08 7.54
N VAL A 287 2.19 24.55 6.33
CA VAL A 287 3.05 25.45 5.55
C VAL A 287 4.53 25.49 5.95
N LEU A 288 4.84 25.53 7.27
CA LEU A 288 6.21 25.64 7.79
C LEU A 288 7.15 24.50 7.36
N PRO A 289 6.75 23.20 7.39
CA PRO A 289 7.57 22.11 6.86
C PRO A 289 7.93 22.31 5.38
N PHE A 290 6.98 22.73 4.56
CA PHE A 290 7.20 22.98 3.14
C PHE A 290 8.18 24.13 2.89
N LEU A 291 8.03 25.24 3.60
CA LEU A 291 8.95 26.38 3.48
C LEU A 291 10.37 26.02 3.92
N LEU A 292 10.52 25.23 4.99
CA LEU A 292 11.82 24.71 5.42
C LEU A 292 12.43 23.79 4.36
N GLY A 293 11.63 22.93 3.72
CA GLY A 293 12.06 22.06 2.63
C GLY A 293 12.57 22.84 1.42
N LEU A 294 11.83 23.84 0.97
CA LEU A 294 12.26 24.73 -0.14
C LEU A 294 13.54 25.50 0.22
N TRP A 295 13.61 26.03 1.44
CA TRP A 295 14.82 26.72 1.90
C TRP A 295 16.00 25.76 1.94
N GLY A 296 15.79 24.53 2.43
CA GLY A 296 16.79 23.48 2.47
C GLY A 296 17.28 23.08 1.09
N LEU A 297 16.39 22.95 0.10
CA LEU A 297 16.72 22.71 -1.30
C LEU A 297 17.72 23.74 -1.84
N LEU A 298 17.44 25.02 -1.62
CA LEU A 298 18.30 26.13 -2.06
C LEU A 298 19.65 26.14 -1.32
N ARG A 299 19.64 25.89 -0.01
CA ARG A 299 20.86 25.90 0.83
C ARG A 299 21.73 24.68 0.61
N HIS A 300 21.14 23.51 0.37
CA HIS A 300 21.88 22.25 0.16
C HIS A 300 22.79 22.30 -1.05
N ARG A 301 22.34 22.90 -2.16
CA ARG A 301 23.15 23.08 -3.37
C ARG A 301 24.43 23.91 -3.09
N ARG A 302 24.34 24.94 -2.22
CA ARG A 302 25.49 25.77 -1.83
C ARG A 302 26.41 25.06 -0.84
N ARG A 303 25.86 24.18 0.02
CA ARG A 303 26.61 23.47 1.05
C ARG A 303 27.44 22.31 0.48
N SER A 304 26.81 21.49 -0.40
CA SER A 304 27.47 20.33 -1.01
C SER A 304 26.79 19.95 -2.32
N ARG A 305 27.48 20.19 -3.45
CA ARG A 305 26.92 19.92 -4.79
C ARG A 305 26.64 18.44 -5.02
N TRP A 306 27.53 17.53 -4.58
CA TRP A 306 27.32 16.09 -4.79
C TRP A 306 26.16 15.56 -3.93
N ALA A 307 26.08 15.99 -2.66
CA ALA A 307 25.00 15.56 -1.76
C ALA A 307 23.65 16.11 -2.24
N PHE A 308 23.63 17.35 -2.72
CA PHE A 308 22.44 17.94 -3.35
C PHE A 308 21.93 17.08 -4.50
N TRP A 309 22.81 16.67 -5.43
CA TRP A 309 22.40 15.85 -6.57
C TRP A 309 21.98 14.45 -6.15
N ALA A 310 22.59 13.87 -5.13
CA ALA A 310 22.15 12.58 -4.61
C ALA A 310 20.71 12.65 -4.05
N VAL A 311 20.40 13.68 -3.22
CA VAL A 311 19.05 13.88 -2.70
C VAL A 311 18.07 14.29 -3.81
N MET A 312 18.52 15.08 -4.80
CA MET A 312 17.70 15.44 -5.96
C MET A 312 17.31 14.21 -6.78
N LEU A 313 18.24 13.27 -6.98
CA LEU A 313 17.94 12.01 -7.69
C LEU A 313 16.96 11.15 -6.91
N LEU A 314 17.09 11.06 -5.57
CA LEU A 314 16.06 10.39 -4.75
C LEU A 314 14.68 11.03 -4.93
N PHE A 315 14.62 12.36 -4.88
CA PHE A 315 13.39 13.12 -5.03
C PHE A 315 12.76 12.91 -6.41
N LEU A 316 13.55 12.99 -7.46
CA LEU A 316 13.06 12.86 -8.85
C LEU A 316 12.66 11.43 -9.17
N PHE A 317 13.50 10.44 -8.86
CA PHE A 317 13.22 9.04 -9.17
C PHE A 317 12.14 8.44 -8.27
N GLY A 318 12.08 8.84 -6.99
CA GLY A 318 10.99 8.46 -6.08
C GLY A 318 9.69 9.23 -6.31
N GLY A 319 9.67 10.26 -7.16
CA GLY A 319 8.54 11.14 -7.40
C GLY A 319 8.20 11.34 -8.89
N ALA A 320 8.60 12.48 -9.46
CA ALA A 320 8.20 12.88 -10.79
C ALA A 320 8.53 11.87 -11.90
N VAL A 321 9.74 11.29 -11.87
CA VAL A 321 10.15 10.27 -12.86
C VAL A 321 9.32 9.00 -12.71
N LEU A 322 9.10 8.55 -11.47
CA LEU A 322 8.24 7.39 -11.19
C LEU A 322 6.81 7.63 -11.65
N ASN A 323 6.25 8.81 -11.38
CA ASN A 323 4.90 9.18 -11.81
C ASN A 323 4.75 9.09 -13.34
N LEU A 324 5.71 9.66 -14.07
CA LEU A 324 5.72 9.58 -15.52
C LEU A 324 5.91 8.15 -16.04
N TYR A 325 6.71 7.33 -15.34
CA TYR A 325 6.89 5.91 -15.69
C TYR A 325 5.62 5.08 -15.48
N LEU A 326 4.94 5.27 -14.36
CA LEU A 326 3.69 4.54 -14.04
C LEU A 326 2.54 4.89 -14.97
N ASN A 327 2.58 6.06 -15.59
CA ASN A 327 1.59 6.55 -16.55
C ASN A 327 0.14 6.34 -16.07
N HIS A 328 -0.15 6.78 -14.85
CA HIS A 328 -1.49 6.63 -14.26
C HIS A 328 -2.56 7.33 -15.07
N PRO A 329 -3.71 6.66 -15.32
CA PRO A 329 -4.88 7.28 -15.91
C PRO A 329 -5.55 8.25 -14.92
N CYS A 330 -6.49 9.09 -15.41
CA CYS A 330 -7.20 10.04 -14.56
C CYS A 330 -8.27 9.41 -13.65
N TYR A 331 -8.54 8.14 -13.80
CA TYR A 331 -9.46 7.40 -12.94
C TYR A 331 -8.73 6.23 -12.27
N GLU A 332 -8.46 6.38 -10.98
CA GLU A 332 -7.86 5.36 -10.13
C GLU A 332 -8.79 5.04 -8.96
N PRO A 333 -8.85 3.77 -8.53
CA PRO A 333 -9.76 3.34 -7.46
C PRO A 333 -9.38 3.89 -6.08
N ARG A 334 -8.09 4.23 -5.86
CA ARG A 334 -7.56 4.83 -4.63
C ARG A 334 -6.49 5.87 -4.92
N GLU A 335 -6.16 6.69 -3.93
CA GLU A 335 -5.01 7.57 -3.97
C GLU A 335 -3.71 6.75 -4.11
N ARG A 336 -2.73 7.29 -4.84
CA ARG A 336 -1.47 6.59 -5.18
C ARG A 336 -0.25 7.23 -4.52
N ASP A 337 -0.46 8.02 -3.48
CA ASP A 337 0.58 8.76 -2.74
C ASP A 337 1.66 7.87 -2.14
N TYR A 338 1.30 6.66 -1.70
CA TYR A 338 2.23 5.66 -1.17
C TYR A 338 3.35 5.28 -2.15
N ALA A 339 3.12 5.37 -3.46
CA ALA A 339 4.15 5.11 -4.46
C ALA A 339 5.29 6.14 -4.41
N TYR A 340 5.03 7.35 -3.90
CA TYR A 340 5.98 8.47 -3.89
C TYR A 340 6.65 8.71 -2.53
N VAL A 341 6.48 7.82 -1.57
CA VAL A 341 6.98 7.96 -0.19
C VAL A 341 8.52 8.18 -0.14
N LEU A 342 9.28 7.63 -1.11
CA LEU A 342 10.71 7.88 -1.25
C LEU A 342 11.03 9.36 -1.59
N SER A 343 10.18 9.99 -2.39
CA SER A 343 10.29 11.42 -2.69
C SER A 343 10.03 12.28 -1.45
N PHE A 344 9.07 11.88 -0.62
CA PHE A 344 8.77 12.57 0.64
C PHE A 344 9.90 12.41 1.66
N TYR A 345 10.56 11.24 1.69
CA TYR A 345 11.80 11.06 2.45
C TYR A 345 12.90 12.01 1.99
N ALA A 346 13.11 12.15 0.68
CA ALA A 346 14.09 13.08 0.13
C ALA A 346 13.75 14.55 0.47
N PHE A 347 12.47 14.92 0.45
CA PHE A 347 12.03 16.25 0.84
C PHE A 347 12.25 16.51 2.34
N ALA A 348 12.06 15.51 3.19
CA ALA A 348 12.34 15.59 4.62
C ALA A 348 13.84 15.79 4.92
N LEU A 349 14.75 15.24 4.08
CA LEU A 349 16.17 15.59 4.15
C LEU A 349 16.39 17.10 3.91
N TRP A 350 15.67 17.70 2.95
CA TRP A 350 15.75 19.16 2.75
C TRP A 350 15.11 19.95 3.89
N ILE A 351 14.05 19.47 4.52
CA ILE A 351 13.49 20.10 5.73
C ILE A 351 14.57 20.18 6.83
N GLY A 352 15.30 19.08 7.05
CA GLY A 352 16.41 19.05 8.02
C GLY A 352 17.55 20.01 7.66
N VAL A 353 17.98 20.06 6.39
CA VAL A 353 19.00 21.00 5.91
C VAL A 353 18.50 22.45 6.02
N GLY A 354 17.21 22.70 5.73
CA GLY A 354 16.59 24.02 5.88
C GLY A 354 16.58 24.48 7.32
N ALA A 355 16.11 23.62 8.22
CA ALA A 355 16.13 23.89 9.66
C ALA A 355 17.55 24.16 10.21
N ASP A 356 18.57 23.45 9.69
CA ASP A 356 19.97 23.69 10.06
C ASP A 356 20.48 25.04 9.57
N SER A 357 19.94 25.55 8.48
CA SER A 357 20.36 26.78 7.83
C SER A 357 19.70 28.04 8.41
N VAL A 358 18.66 27.88 9.22
CA VAL A 358 17.97 29.00 9.88
C VAL A 358 18.72 29.37 11.17
N ASN A 359 19.04 30.66 11.32
CA ASN A 359 19.77 31.18 12.50
C ASN A 359 18.80 31.83 13.48
N LEU A 360 18.15 31.04 14.30
CA LEU A 360 17.24 31.52 15.37
C LEU A 360 17.92 31.62 16.73
N ARG A 361 19.24 31.41 16.86
CA ARG A 361 20.01 31.48 18.14
C ARG A 361 19.24 30.76 19.28
N ARG A 362 18.78 31.51 20.32
CA ARG A 362 18.02 30.97 21.46
C ARG A 362 16.61 30.46 21.08
N TRP A 363 16.03 30.95 20.01
CA TRP A 363 14.68 30.58 19.54
C TRP A 363 14.63 29.34 18.61
N ARG A 364 15.76 28.65 18.42
CA ARG A 364 15.85 27.46 17.52
C ARG A 364 14.82 26.37 17.81
N TRP A 365 14.30 26.29 19.03
CA TRP A 365 13.29 25.33 19.42
C TRP A 365 11.94 25.56 18.71
N LEU A 366 11.67 26.75 18.21
CA LEU A 366 10.49 27.06 17.40
C LEU A 366 10.45 26.22 16.10
N LEU A 367 11.58 25.69 15.64
CA LEU A 367 11.62 24.77 14.50
C LEU A 367 10.86 23.47 14.75
N LEU A 368 10.66 23.06 16.02
CA LEU A 368 9.82 21.90 16.39
C LEU A 368 8.33 22.14 16.14
N LEU A 369 7.89 23.37 15.91
CA LEU A 369 6.53 23.65 15.47
C LEU A 369 6.24 22.96 14.11
N ALA A 370 7.23 22.79 13.25
CA ALA A 370 7.04 22.12 11.96
C ALA A 370 6.55 20.67 12.11
N PRO A 371 7.24 19.75 12.79
CA PRO A 371 6.71 18.40 13.00
C PRO A 371 5.49 18.38 13.95
N LEU A 372 5.37 19.31 14.90
CA LEU A 372 4.23 19.36 15.82
C LEU A 372 2.91 19.66 15.08
N THR A 373 2.92 20.60 14.13
CA THR A 373 1.73 20.90 13.32
C THR A 373 1.31 19.71 12.47
N LEU A 374 2.26 18.96 11.89
CA LEU A 374 1.98 17.71 11.18
C LEU A 374 1.38 16.66 12.11
N ALA A 375 1.98 16.46 13.29
CA ALA A 375 1.51 15.50 14.28
C ALA A 375 0.07 15.78 14.71
N LEU A 376 -0.23 17.03 15.08
CA LEU A 376 -1.57 17.43 15.53
C LEU A 376 -2.60 17.38 14.39
N GLY A 377 -2.21 17.79 13.19
CA GLY A 377 -3.12 17.83 12.05
C GLY A 377 -3.48 16.44 11.51
N ASN A 378 -2.53 15.51 11.53
CA ASN A 378 -2.73 14.16 10.97
C ASN A 378 -3.13 13.11 12.02
N TRP A 379 -3.14 13.46 13.31
CA TRP A 379 -3.40 12.52 14.41
C TRP A 379 -4.73 11.79 14.25
N SER A 380 -5.81 12.51 13.99
CA SER A 380 -7.15 11.93 13.92
C SER A 380 -7.27 10.91 12.79
N ASP A 381 -6.65 11.19 11.62
CA ASP A 381 -6.74 10.32 10.45
C ASP A 381 -5.94 9.03 10.61
N HIS A 382 -4.83 9.08 11.35
CA HIS A 382 -3.94 7.94 11.52
C HIS A 382 -4.08 7.23 12.88
N ASN A 383 -4.95 7.72 13.76
CA ASN A 383 -5.28 6.97 14.97
C ASN A 383 -6.27 5.85 14.62
N ARG A 384 -5.75 4.63 14.51
CA ARG A 384 -6.48 3.41 14.18
C ARG A 384 -6.79 2.54 15.42
N HIS A 385 -6.66 3.12 16.62
CA HIS A 385 -6.95 2.40 17.85
C HIS A 385 -8.46 2.13 17.95
N GLY A 386 -8.83 0.86 18.11
CA GLY A 386 -10.24 0.44 18.22
C GLY A 386 -11.02 0.48 16.89
N SER A 387 -10.34 0.50 15.73
CA SER A 387 -11.02 0.34 14.43
C SER A 387 -11.42 -1.12 14.23
N HIS A 388 -12.70 -1.38 14.03
CA HIS A 388 -13.27 -2.72 13.79
C HIS A 388 -14.04 -2.83 12.47
N SER A 389 -14.28 -1.73 11.76
CA SER A 389 -15.18 -1.68 10.61
C SER A 389 -14.83 -2.68 9.51
N VAL A 390 -13.54 -2.84 9.17
CA VAL A 390 -13.09 -3.77 8.12
C VAL A 390 -13.34 -5.22 8.51
N HIS A 391 -12.97 -5.56 9.74
CA HIS A 391 -13.16 -6.90 10.30
C HIS A 391 -14.64 -7.28 10.32
N ASP A 392 -15.49 -6.41 10.88
CA ASP A 392 -16.91 -6.67 11.02
C ASP A 392 -17.64 -6.76 9.67
N ILE A 393 -17.32 -5.87 8.72
CA ILE A 393 -17.87 -5.93 7.36
C ILE A 393 -17.49 -7.26 6.70
N ALA A 394 -16.24 -7.67 6.77
CA ALA A 394 -15.77 -8.92 6.20
C ALA A 394 -16.41 -10.14 6.87
N LEU A 395 -16.50 -10.14 8.20
CA LEU A 395 -17.14 -11.22 8.95
C LEU A 395 -18.61 -11.34 8.59
N ASN A 396 -19.33 -10.22 8.49
CA ASN A 396 -20.74 -10.20 8.15
C ASN A 396 -21.02 -10.63 6.69
N HIS A 397 -20.08 -10.40 5.77
CA HIS A 397 -20.17 -11.03 4.43
C HIS A 397 -20.16 -12.56 4.52
N LEU A 398 -19.21 -13.14 5.27
CA LEU A 398 -19.13 -14.60 5.43
C LEU A 398 -20.34 -15.16 6.18
N GLN A 399 -20.82 -14.47 7.22
CA GLN A 399 -21.97 -14.91 8.00
C GLN A 399 -23.30 -14.78 7.25
N SER A 400 -23.38 -13.92 6.24
CA SER A 400 -24.54 -13.82 5.36
C SER A 400 -24.71 -15.01 4.42
N CYS A 401 -23.69 -15.85 4.27
CA CYS A 401 -23.72 -17.00 3.40
C CYS A 401 -24.20 -18.26 4.14
N ASP A 402 -24.99 -19.10 3.49
CA ASP A 402 -25.33 -20.44 3.97
C ASP A 402 -24.08 -21.33 4.08
N ASN A 403 -24.19 -22.44 4.81
CA ASN A 403 -23.09 -23.39 4.96
C ASN A 403 -22.66 -24.00 3.61
N GLY A 404 -21.35 -24.07 3.39
CA GLY A 404 -20.77 -24.63 2.16
C GLY A 404 -20.99 -23.79 0.90
N ALA A 405 -21.40 -22.54 1.04
CA ALA A 405 -21.69 -21.64 -0.08
C ALA A 405 -20.45 -21.29 -0.91
N LEU A 406 -20.68 -20.91 -2.17
CA LEU A 406 -19.74 -20.18 -3.01
C LEU A 406 -20.02 -18.68 -2.89
N LEU A 407 -19.04 -17.89 -2.45
CA LEU A 407 -19.10 -16.44 -2.44
C LEU A 407 -18.18 -15.87 -3.53
N VAL A 408 -18.77 -15.26 -4.55
CA VAL A 408 -18.04 -14.65 -5.66
C VAL A 408 -17.78 -13.18 -5.37
N THR A 409 -16.52 -12.79 -5.45
CA THR A 409 -16.01 -11.43 -5.17
C THR A 409 -15.35 -10.83 -6.40
N LEU A 410 -15.15 -9.50 -6.42
CA LEU A 410 -14.62 -8.79 -7.58
C LEU A 410 -13.24 -8.20 -7.35
N GLY A 411 -12.99 -7.58 -6.22
CA GLY A 411 -11.78 -6.79 -5.95
C GLY A 411 -11.05 -7.17 -4.68
N ASP A 412 -10.01 -6.42 -4.38
CA ASP A 412 -9.13 -6.66 -3.24
C ASP A 412 -9.90 -6.47 -1.92
N ASN A 413 -10.69 -5.38 -1.83
CA ASN A 413 -11.39 -4.99 -0.62
C ASN A 413 -12.55 -5.93 -0.23
N ASP A 414 -13.17 -6.63 -1.18
CA ASP A 414 -14.19 -7.62 -0.88
C ASP A 414 -13.68 -9.07 -0.89
N THR A 415 -12.35 -9.27 -0.95
CA THR A 415 -11.71 -10.59 -0.96
C THR A 415 -10.68 -10.74 0.15
N PHE A 416 -9.69 -9.84 0.25
CA PHE A 416 -8.53 -10.02 1.11
C PHE A 416 -8.87 -10.03 2.62
N PRO A 417 -9.82 -9.20 3.12
CA PRO A 417 -10.27 -9.33 4.49
C PRO A 417 -10.97 -10.66 4.78
N LEU A 418 -11.66 -11.27 3.79
CA LEU A 418 -12.26 -12.59 3.93
C LEU A 418 -11.18 -13.67 4.05
N TRP A 419 -10.12 -13.60 3.25
CA TRP A 419 -8.98 -14.50 3.37
C TRP A 419 -8.31 -14.41 4.74
N TYR A 420 -8.14 -13.19 5.28
CA TYR A 420 -7.65 -13.01 6.64
C TYR A 420 -8.52 -13.76 7.67
N LEU A 421 -9.83 -13.56 7.64
CA LEU A 421 -10.75 -14.24 8.56
C LEU A 421 -10.69 -15.76 8.43
N GLN A 422 -10.62 -16.29 7.21
CA GLN A 422 -10.58 -17.73 6.97
C GLN A 422 -9.22 -18.35 7.29
N GLN A 423 -8.13 -17.71 6.88
CA GLN A 423 -6.78 -18.29 7.02
C GLN A 423 -6.16 -18.07 8.40
N VAL A 424 -6.49 -16.96 9.05
CA VAL A 424 -5.93 -16.59 10.36
C VAL A 424 -6.90 -16.92 11.50
N GLU A 425 -8.12 -16.38 11.45
CA GLU A 425 -9.10 -16.54 12.54
C GLU A 425 -9.91 -17.85 12.45
N ARG A 426 -9.79 -18.59 11.33
CA ARG A 426 -10.52 -19.82 11.07
C ARG A 426 -12.04 -19.65 11.10
N ARG A 427 -12.53 -18.48 10.71
CA ARG A 427 -13.95 -18.15 10.63
C ARG A 427 -14.51 -18.58 9.28
N ARG A 428 -15.65 -19.26 9.27
CA ARG A 428 -16.40 -19.65 8.07
C ARG A 428 -15.53 -20.22 6.95
N THR A 429 -14.67 -21.16 7.30
CA THR A 429 -13.81 -21.90 6.34
C THR A 429 -14.60 -22.86 5.44
N ASP A 430 -15.87 -23.04 5.72
CA ASP A 430 -16.83 -23.78 4.90
C ASP A 430 -17.24 -23.01 3.63
N VAL A 431 -17.15 -21.67 3.63
CA VAL A 431 -17.51 -20.83 2.48
C VAL A 431 -16.31 -20.73 1.52
N GLU A 432 -16.51 -21.12 0.26
CA GLU A 432 -15.50 -20.92 -0.78
C GLU A 432 -15.56 -19.49 -1.31
N VAL A 433 -14.46 -18.73 -1.17
CA VAL A 433 -14.34 -17.37 -1.69
C VAL A 433 -13.63 -17.41 -3.04
N CYS A 434 -14.31 -16.96 -4.10
CA CYS A 434 -13.80 -16.94 -5.47
C CYS A 434 -13.72 -15.51 -6.01
N ASN A 435 -12.51 -14.97 -6.17
CA ASN A 435 -12.30 -13.67 -6.80
C ASN A 435 -12.22 -13.81 -8.32
N ILE A 436 -13.13 -13.13 -9.05
CA ILE A 436 -13.21 -13.21 -10.52
C ILE A 436 -11.96 -12.69 -11.23
N ASN A 437 -11.29 -11.66 -10.67
CA ASN A 437 -10.09 -11.11 -11.27
C ASN A 437 -8.90 -12.08 -11.19
N LEU A 438 -8.84 -12.89 -10.14
CA LEU A 438 -7.79 -13.89 -9.92
C LEU A 438 -8.08 -15.21 -10.62
N ASN A 439 -9.33 -15.66 -10.57
CA ASN A 439 -9.76 -16.91 -11.20
C ASN A 439 -9.99 -16.79 -12.72
N GLY A 440 -10.23 -15.57 -13.20
CA GLY A 440 -10.58 -15.28 -14.58
C GLY A 440 -12.07 -15.38 -14.88
N TYR A 441 -12.55 -14.55 -15.80
CA TYR A 441 -13.98 -14.41 -16.10
C TYR A 441 -14.65 -15.74 -16.50
N MET A 442 -14.10 -16.45 -17.51
CA MET A 442 -14.72 -17.68 -18.02
C MET A 442 -14.74 -18.80 -16.98
N ALA A 443 -13.65 -18.96 -16.22
CA ALA A 443 -13.58 -19.98 -15.17
C ALA A 443 -14.56 -19.68 -14.03
N THR A 444 -14.72 -18.40 -13.65
CA THR A 444 -15.69 -17.99 -12.63
C THR A 444 -17.12 -18.20 -13.09
N MET A 445 -17.47 -17.87 -14.35
CA MET A 445 -18.82 -18.13 -14.86
C MET A 445 -19.14 -19.63 -14.86
N ALA A 446 -18.22 -20.46 -15.33
CA ALA A 446 -18.39 -21.92 -15.31
C ALA A 446 -18.54 -22.47 -13.87
N LEU A 447 -17.77 -21.91 -12.92
CA LEU A 447 -17.88 -22.27 -11.50
C LEU A 447 -19.24 -21.88 -10.91
N ILE A 448 -19.76 -20.69 -11.22
CA ILE A 448 -21.10 -20.26 -10.80
C ILE A 448 -22.16 -21.22 -11.31
N GLU A 449 -22.18 -21.51 -12.63
CA GLU A 449 -23.17 -22.40 -13.25
C GLU A 449 -23.13 -23.79 -12.66
N SER A 450 -21.94 -24.38 -12.52
CA SER A 450 -21.80 -25.75 -11.95
C SER A 450 -22.17 -25.79 -10.46
N SER A 451 -21.97 -24.71 -9.72
CA SER A 451 -22.29 -24.65 -8.30
C SER A 451 -23.79 -24.50 -8.00
N LEU A 452 -24.55 -23.82 -8.86
CA LEU A 452 -25.97 -23.52 -8.62
C LEU A 452 -26.85 -24.75 -8.35
N SER A 453 -26.49 -25.92 -8.93
CA SER A 453 -27.22 -27.18 -8.72
C SER A 453 -26.74 -27.95 -7.47
N GLN A 454 -25.61 -27.54 -6.85
CA GLN A 454 -24.95 -28.31 -5.80
C GLN A 454 -24.95 -27.60 -4.46
N ARG A 455 -24.86 -26.27 -4.47
CA ARG A 455 -24.69 -25.44 -3.27
C ARG A 455 -25.22 -24.03 -3.47
N PRO A 456 -25.46 -23.27 -2.38
CA PRO A 456 -25.81 -21.86 -2.46
C PRO A 456 -24.69 -21.02 -3.10
N VAL A 457 -25.07 -20.08 -3.98
CA VAL A 457 -24.14 -19.14 -4.62
C VAL A 457 -24.50 -17.72 -4.22
N TYR A 458 -23.51 -16.99 -3.73
CA TYR A 458 -23.63 -15.61 -3.31
C TYR A 458 -22.65 -14.71 -4.06
N PHE A 459 -23.04 -13.47 -4.23
CA PHE A 459 -22.23 -12.40 -4.80
C PHE A 459 -21.96 -11.35 -3.75
N SER A 460 -20.71 -10.86 -3.66
CA SER A 460 -20.39 -9.67 -2.91
C SER A 460 -21.08 -8.44 -3.52
N GLN A 461 -21.19 -7.35 -2.76
CA GLN A 461 -21.80 -6.12 -3.27
C GLN A 461 -21.08 -5.61 -4.53
N TYR A 462 -19.75 -5.60 -4.56
CA TYR A 462 -19.00 -5.12 -5.73
C TYR A 462 -19.19 -6.00 -6.96
N PHE A 463 -19.29 -7.33 -6.77
CA PHE A 463 -19.60 -8.22 -7.86
C PHE A 463 -21.02 -8.00 -8.37
N ALA A 464 -22.00 -7.90 -7.47
CA ALA A 464 -23.41 -7.66 -7.82
C ALA A 464 -23.60 -6.34 -8.56
N ASP A 465 -23.00 -5.24 -8.10
CA ASP A 465 -23.05 -3.92 -8.76
C ASP A 465 -22.55 -3.98 -10.22
N ARG A 466 -21.55 -4.83 -10.50
CA ARG A 466 -20.95 -4.97 -11.82
C ARG A 466 -21.70 -5.91 -12.74
N PHE A 467 -22.21 -7.03 -12.22
CA PHE A 467 -22.70 -8.16 -12.98
C PHE A 467 -24.20 -8.43 -12.83
N SER A 468 -24.94 -7.66 -12.00
CA SER A 468 -26.38 -7.86 -11.75
C SER A 468 -27.23 -7.97 -13.02
N ARG A 469 -26.87 -7.23 -14.07
CA ARG A 469 -27.58 -7.25 -15.36
C ARG A 469 -27.63 -8.63 -16.01
N PHE A 470 -26.67 -9.51 -15.75
CA PHE A 470 -26.64 -10.88 -16.28
C PHE A 470 -27.54 -11.84 -15.50
N TYR A 471 -28.01 -11.42 -14.31
CA TYR A 471 -28.80 -12.22 -13.39
C TYR A 471 -30.08 -11.49 -12.96
N GLU A 472 -30.62 -10.63 -13.86
CA GLU A 472 -31.80 -9.81 -13.56
C GLU A 472 -32.99 -10.69 -13.14
N GLY A 473 -33.66 -10.31 -12.05
CA GLY A 473 -34.76 -11.07 -11.43
C GLY A 473 -34.36 -12.34 -10.65
N ARG A 474 -33.06 -12.67 -10.61
CA ARG A 474 -32.54 -13.86 -9.92
C ARG A 474 -31.71 -13.54 -8.68
N LEU A 475 -31.47 -12.25 -8.39
CA LEU A 475 -30.69 -11.83 -7.23
C LEU A 475 -31.62 -11.45 -6.09
N ARG A 476 -31.39 -12.07 -4.93
CA ARG A 476 -32.03 -11.70 -3.66
C ARG A 476 -30.99 -11.24 -2.66
N CYS A 477 -31.22 -10.09 -2.04
CA CYS A 477 -30.35 -9.61 -0.99
C CYS A 477 -30.50 -10.47 0.27
N GLU A 478 -29.40 -11.00 0.78
CA GLU A 478 -29.33 -11.74 2.04
C GLU A 478 -28.16 -11.19 2.86
N GLY A 479 -28.45 -10.47 3.94
CA GLY A 479 -27.42 -9.82 4.76
C GLY A 479 -26.56 -8.84 3.94
N PHE A 480 -25.24 -9.03 3.96
CA PHE A 480 -24.28 -8.24 3.20
C PHE A 480 -24.04 -8.74 1.78
N CYS A 481 -24.71 -9.81 1.35
CA CYS A 481 -24.49 -10.49 0.07
C CYS A 481 -25.76 -10.57 -0.76
N TRP A 482 -25.60 -10.95 -2.03
CA TRP A 482 -26.69 -11.20 -2.98
C TRP A 482 -26.70 -12.68 -3.33
N ARG A 483 -27.74 -13.39 -2.92
CA ARG A 483 -27.96 -14.79 -3.31
C ARG A 483 -28.42 -14.90 -4.74
N LEU A 484 -27.79 -15.76 -5.52
CA LEU A 484 -28.23 -16.13 -6.85
C LEU A 484 -29.23 -17.27 -6.77
N LEU A 485 -30.45 -17.03 -7.27
CA LEU A 485 -31.51 -18.04 -7.36
C LEU A 485 -31.40 -18.85 -8.65
N PRO A 486 -31.76 -20.16 -8.63
CA PRO A 486 -31.88 -20.97 -9.84
C PRO A 486 -32.89 -20.36 -10.83
N GLU A 487 -32.80 -20.74 -12.11
CA GLU A 487 -33.80 -20.36 -13.13
C GLU A 487 -35.17 -20.97 -12.79
N GLY A 488 -36.23 -20.15 -12.84
CA GLY A 488 -37.58 -20.55 -12.49
C GLY A 488 -37.86 -20.77 -11.00
N GLY A 489 -36.89 -20.46 -10.13
CA GLY A 489 -37.09 -20.47 -8.69
C GLY A 489 -38.06 -19.37 -8.28
N GLU A 490 -39.11 -19.69 -7.51
CA GLU A 490 -39.97 -18.69 -6.88
C GLU A 490 -39.14 -17.76 -6.02
N THR A 491 -39.45 -16.47 -6.07
CA THR A 491 -38.92 -15.46 -5.11
C THR A 491 -39.34 -15.90 -3.71
N ALA A 492 -38.48 -16.66 -3.06
CA ALA A 492 -38.77 -17.20 -1.73
C ALA A 492 -38.98 -16.04 -0.74
N ASP A 493 -39.89 -16.26 0.22
CA ASP A 493 -40.23 -15.34 1.31
C ASP A 493 -39.03 -14.63 1.92
N ALA A 494 -39.20 -13.39 2.30
CA ALA A 494 -38.22 -12.58 3.02
C ALA A 494 -37.78 -13.18 4.39
N ALA A 495 -38.46 -14.23 4.85
CA ALA A 495 -38.22 -14.86 6.15
C ALA A 495 -36.81 -15.47 6.33
N PRO A 496 -36.14 -16.08 5.35
CA PRO A 496 -34.76 -16.54 5.50
C PRO A 496 -33.74 -15.41 5.69
N LEU A 497 -34.00 -14.25 5.13
CA LEU A 497 -33.20 -13.05 5.27
C LEU A 497 -33.10 -12.56 6.72
N LEU A 498 -34.23 -12.58 7.44
CA LEU A 498 -34.32 -12.16 8.83
C LEU A 498 -33.54 -13.07 9.78
N ARG A 499 -33.43 -14.36 9.50
CA ARG A 499 -32.67 -15.30 10.33
C ARG A 499 -31.18 -14.99 10.32
N HIS A 500 -30.58 -14.75 9.15
CA HIS A 500 -29.16 -14.43 9.06
C HIS A 500 -28.80 -13.08 9.69
N ILE A 501 -29.69 -12.09 9.56
CA ILE A 501 -29.48 -10.75 10.13
C ILE A 501 -29.56 -10.77 11.66
N ASN A 502 -30.55 -11.46 12.24
CA ASN A 502 -30.80 -11.37 13.68
C ASN A 502 -29.85 -12.23 14.52
N ASP A 503 -29.37 -13.37 13.99
CA ASP A 503 -28.65 -14.38 14.78
C ASP A 503 -27.15 -14.44 14.49
N SER A 504 -26.66 -13.81 13.42
CA SER A 504 -25.31 -14.02 12.93
C SER A 504 -24.49 -12.74 12.74
N ILE A 505 -25.10 -11.56 12.69
CA ILE A 505 -24.38 -10.32 12.45
C ILE A 505 -23.71 -9.84 13.73
N GLU A 506 -22.40 -9.69 13.68
CA GLU A 506 -21.56 -9.18 14.77
C GLU A 506 -21.11 -7.76 14.45
N TRP A 507 -21.38 -6.81 15.36
CA TRP A 507 -20.91 -5.44 15.28
C TRP A 507 -20.11 -5.04 16.51
N HIS A 508 -18.85 -4.66 16.28
CA HIS A 508 -17.98 -4.04 17.29
C HIS A 508 -17.68 -2.59 16.94
N VAL A 509 -18.24 -2.09 15.84
CA VAL A 509 -18.13 -0.69 15.43
C VAL A 509 -18.85 0.18 16.45
N ALA A 510 -18.11 1.05 17.13
CA ALA A 510 -18.69 1.94 18.13
C ALA A 510 -19.53 3.05 17.49
N ASP A 511 -20.57 3.51 18.19
CA ASP A 511 -21.32 4.69 17.77
C ASP A 511 -20.37 5.89 17.60
N GLY A 512 -20.39 6.49 16.41
CA GLY A 512 -19.50 7.59 16.04
C GLY A 512 -18.08 7.18 15.64
N GLU A 513 -17.79 5.87 15.50
CA GLU A 513 -16.56 5.41 14.86
C GLU A 513 -16.48 5.97 13.44
N TYR A 514 -15.31 6.52 13.11
CA TYR A 514 -15.08 6.99 11.74
C TYR A 514 -14.96 5.79 10.79
N LEU A 515 -15.79 5.79 9.77
CA LEU A 515 -15.69 4.86 8.67
C LEU A 515 -14.87 5.50 7.54
N ASP A 516 -13.83 4.81 7.08
CA ASP A 516 -13.12 5.21 5.87
C ASP A 516 -14.03 5.13 4.63
N LEU A 517 -13.57 5.67 3.49
CA LEU A 517 -14.36 5.73 2.27
C LEU A 517 -14.83 4.35 1.78
N VAL A 518 -14.02 3.30 1.97
CA VAL A 518 -14.36 1.92 1.54
C VAL A 518 -15.44 1.36 2.46
N SER A 519 -15.25 1.44 3.79
CA SER A 519 -16.25 1.04 4.79
C SER A 519 -17.58 1.77 4.59
N THR A 520 -17.54 3.09 4.35
CA THR A 520 -18.73 3.90 4.08
C THR A 520 -19.52 3.40 2.87
N ARG A 521 -18.83 2.97 1.80
CA ARG A 521 -19.50 2.41 0.61
C ARG A 521 -20.20 1.09 0.90
N PHE A 522 -19.57 0.19 1.65
CA PHE A 522 -20.20 -1.07 2.07
C PHE A 522 -21.39 -0.81 2.98
N MET A 523 -21.25 0.09 3.95
CA MET A 523 -22.33 0.46 4.86
C MET A 523 -23.52 1.10 4.14
N ALA A 524 -23.26 2.02 3.21
CA ALA A 524 -24.33 2.63 2.41
C ALA A 524 -25.06 1.62 1.52
N ALA A 525 -24.38 0.59 1.02
CA ALA A 525 -25.01 -0.51 0.31
C ALA A 525 -25.89 -1.35 1.25
N TRP A 526 -25.38 -1.70 2.42
CA TRP A 526 -26.12 -2.39 3.47
C TRP A 526 -27.38 -1.62 3.91
N GLU A 527 -27.25 -0.33 4.20
CA GLU A 527 -28.40 0.52 4.58
C GLU A 527 -29.47 0.59 3.49
N ARG A 528 -29.07 0.73 2.22
CA ARG A 528 -30.02 0.69 1.09
C ARG A 528 -30.74 -0.66 1.00
N ASN A 529 -30.02 -1.75 1.22
CA ASN A 529 -30.57 -3.10 1.16
C ASN A 529 -31.61 -3.31 2.28
N LEU A 530 -31.31 -2.88 3.51
CA LEU A 530 -32.27 -2.94 4.63
C LEU A 530 -33.49 -2.05 4.38
N ALA A 531 -33.29 -0.82 3.91
CA ALA A 531 -34.39 0.10 3.60
C ALA A 531 -35.30 -0.46 2.49
N SER A 532 -34.75 -1.15 1.48
CA SER A 532 -35.55 -1.81 0.44
C SER A 532 -36.44 -2.94 0.97
N MET A 533 -36.10 -3.48 2.14
CA MET A 533 -36.85 -4.53 2.83
C MET A 533 -37.79 -3.96 3.92
N GLY A 534 -37.82 -2.64 4.08
CA GLY A 534 -38.60 -1.98 5.15
C GLY A 534 -38.03 -2.16 6.55
N LEU A 535 -36.73 -2.47 6.65
CA LEU A 535 -36.05 -2.68 7.91
C LEU A 535 -35.25 -1.42 8.31
N ASP A 536 -35.15 -1.16 9.61
CA ASP A 536 -34.30 -0.09 10.13
C ASP A 536 -32.80 -0.50 10.00
N PRO A 537 -31.99 0.28 9.28
CA PRO A 537 -30.56 0.00 9.13
C PRO A 537 -29.78 -0.11 10.44
N ARG A 538 -30.27 0.54 11.51
CA ARG A 538 -29.57 0.56 12.80
C ARG A 538 -29.89 -0.65 13.67
N THR A 539 -31.06 -1.23 13.53
CA THR A 539 -31.54 -2.33 14.38
C THR A 539 -31.67 -3.64 13.62
N GLY A 540 -31.68 -3.61 12.28
CA GLY A 540 -31.96 -4.78 11.44
C GLY A 540 -33.40 -5.30 11.58
N ARG A 541 -34.31 -4.52 12.13
CA ARG A 541 -35.70 -4.91 12.45
C ARG A 541 -36.72 -4.06 11.73
#